data_fb5d931c90df0b15230ced217ff51594
#
_entry.id   fb5d931c90df0b15230ced217ff51594
#
_cell.length_a   1.000
_cell.length_b   1.000
_cell.length_c   1.000
_cell.angle_alpha   90.00
_cell.angle_beta   90.00
_cell.angle_gamma   90.00
#
_symmetry.space_group_name_H-M   'P 1'
#
loop_
_entity.id
_entity.type
_entity.pdbx_description
1 polymer ?
#
loop_
_entity_poly.entity_id
_entity_poly.type
_entity_poly.pdbx_seq_one_letter_code
_entity_poly.pdbx_strand_id
1 'polypeptide(L)'
;MSISATIKSVQDIMRQDAGVDGDAQRISQLVWMLFLKVFDSKEKEWDALSDDYAYIIPDGLRWSDWAEDDEGITGDELIDFVNNTLFKTFKDWQLTEASDPKAVLVKSLFEDSYNYMKSGTLMRSVINKLNEIDFDKASDRHLFNDIYENILKDLQSAGNSGEYYTPRPVTQFMVDMVNPQLGEQVLDFACGTGGFLVCALEHLRKQVHNIDDEKQLQKSILGVEKKPLPHMLCTTNLILHNIDNPQIKHDNSLGYPVKDIKPKDKVDIILTNPPFGGIEEDGIEDNFPANYKTKETADLFLVLLMYKLNQTGRAAIVLPDGFLFGEGVKTAIKEKLLSEFNLHTIVRLPNGVFAPYTGINTNLLFLERGTTQEIWFYEHQLPEGYKNYTKTKPIKLDEFEAEKAWWSARKETDSAWKGSIDEVK
;
A
#
# COMPACT_ATOMS: atom_id res chain seq x y z
N MET A 1 28.57 -6.23 0.80
CA MET A 1 28.17 -4.81 0.86
C MET A 1 26.81 -4.76 1.54
N SER A 2 26.43 -3.68 2.25
CA SER A 2 25.03 -3.60 2.74
C SER A 2 24.11 -3.30 1.56
N ILE A 3 22.91 -3.86 1.53
CA ILE A 3 21.93 -3.65 0.45
C ILE A 3 21.61 -2.15 0.28
N SER A 4 21.57 -1.36 1.37
CA SER A 4 21.46 0.11 1.27
C SER A 4 22.59 0.74 0.45
N ALA A 5 23.81 0.23 0.57
CA ALA A 5 24.93 0.69 -0.24
C ALA A 5 24.78 0.27 -1.71
N THR A 6 24.26 -0.93 -1.97
CA THR A 6 23.96 -1.41 -3.33
C THR A 6 22.90 -0.53 -3.99
N ILE A 7 21.77 -0.25 -3.32
CA ILE A 7 20.70 0.63 -3.86
C ILE A 7 21.21 2.04 -4.11
N LYS A 8 22.01 2.59 -3.19
CA LYS A 8 22.64 3.91 -3.40
C LYS A 8 23.54 3.89 -4.62
N SER A 9 24.35 2.86 -4.80
CA SER A 9 25.22 2.69 -5.98
C SER A 9 24.39 2.61 -7.26
N VAL A 10 23.29 1.86 -7.27
CA VAL A 10 22.34 1.79 -8.39
C VAL A 10 21.81 3.18 -8.74
N GLN A 11 21.34 3.95 -7.76
CA GLN A 11 20.85 5.31 -8.00
C GLN A 11 21.93 6.24 -8.54
N ASP A 12 23.18 6.10 -8.05
CA ASP A 12 24.30 6.91 -8.52
C ASP A 12 24.70 6.59 -9.98
N ILE A 13 24.58 5.32 -10.40
CA ILE A 13 24.75 4.93 -11.81
C ILE A 13 23.61 5.52 -12.65
N MET A 14 22.36 5.39 -12.23
CA MET A 14 21.20 5.93 -12.96
C MET A 14 21.25 7.45 -13.14
N ARG A 15 21.84 8.20 -12.20
CA ARG A 15 22.03 9.67 -12.34
C ARG A 15 22.95 10.06 -13.49
N GLN A 16 23.76 9.15 -14.00
CA GLN A 16 24.63 9.40 -15.14
C GLN A 16 23.91 9.18 -16.49
N ASP A 17 22.74 8.56 -16.47
CA ASP A 17 21.97 8.25 -17.68
C ASP A 17 21.15 9.46 -18.12
N ALA A 18 21.28 9.83 -19.39
CA ALA A 18 20.59 10.98 -20.00
C ALA A 18 19.06 10.81 -20.12
N GLY A 19 18.53 9.63 -19.90
CA GLY A 19 17.09 9.33 -19.95
C GLY A 19 16.41 9.36 -18.58
N VAL A 20 17.18 9.53 -17.49
CA VAL A 20 16.67 9.42 -16.12
C VAL A 20 16.77 10.75 -15.41
N ASP A 21 15.73 11.56 -15.55
CA ASP A 21 15.61 12.91 -14.98
C ASP A 21 14.84 12.89 -13.64
N GLY A 22 15.51 12.80 -12.54
CA GLY A 22 14.88 12.93 -11.23
C GLY A 22 14.57 11.62 -10.52
N ASP A 23 14.18 11.74 -9.24
CA ASP A 23 14.01 10.59 -8.34
C ASP A 23 12.86 9.67 -8.75
N ALA A 24 11.75 10.23 -9.22
CA ALA A 24 10.58 9.44 -9.64
C ALA A 24 10.92 8.47 -10.78
N GLN A 25 11.67 8.92 -11.79
CA GLN A 25 12.08 8.05 -12.90
C GLN A 25 13.09 7.01 -12.46
N ARG A 26 14.06 7.38 -11.59
CA ARG A 26 15.04 6.41 -11.04
C ARG A 26 14.34 5.28 -10.29
N ILE A 27 13.34 5.62 -9.50
CA ILE A 27 12.61 4.62 -8.73
C ILE A 27 11.72 3.78 -9.63
N SER A 28 11.00 4.39 -10.57
CA SER A 28 10.24 3.62 -11.57
C SER A 28 11.11 2.65 -12.35
N GLN A 29 12.33 3.10 -12.73
CA GLN A 29 13.31 2.25 -13.41
C GLN A 29 13.80 1.09 -12.53
N LEU A 30 14.07 1.36 -11.26
CA LEU A 30 14.52 0.36 -10.31
C LEU A 30 13.44 -0.68 -10.02
N VAL A 31 12.20 -0.25 -9.86
CA VAL A 31 11.10 -1.09 -9.36
C VAL A 31 10.73 -2.21 -10.32
N TRP A 32 10.65 -1.96 -11.63
CA TRP A 32 10.35 -3.04 -12.57
C TRP A 32 11.51 -4.07 -12.68
N MET A 33 12.76 -3.62 -12.54
CA MET A 33 13.92 -4.54 -12.50
C MET A 33 13.87 -5.41 -11.25
N LEU A 34 13.61 -4.82 -10.09
CA LEU A 34 13.46 -5.54 -8.84
C LEU A 34 12.28 -6.52 -8.89
N PHE A 35 11.14 -6.10 -9.46
CA PHE A 35 9.99 -6.98 -9.62
C PHE A 35 10.36 -8.23 -10.42
N LEU A 36 10.99 -8.08 -11.58
CA LEU A 36 11.38 -9.23 -12.42
C LEU A 36 12.36 -10.15 -11.69
N LYS A 37 13.35 -9.59 -11.00
CA LYS A 37 14.30 -10.39 -10.23
C LYS A 37 13.65 -11.15 -9.08
N VAL A 38 12.75 -10.49 -8.34
CA VAL A 38 11.99 -11.12 -7.25
C VAL A 38 11.06 -12.19 -7.79
N PHE A 39 10.38 -11.92 -8.90
CA PHE A 39 9.44 -12.86 -9.49
C PHE A 39 10.17 -14.10 -10.02
N ASP A 40 11.31 -13.94 -10.68
CA ASP A 40 12.16 -15.05 -11.13
C ASP A 40 12.66 -15.94 -9.96
N SER A 41 13.09 -15.34 -8.86
CA SER A 41 13.42 -16.08 -7.63
C SER A 41 12.22 -16.86 -7.09
N LYS A 42 11.03 -16.26 -7.11
CA LYS A 42 9.80 -16.93 -6.67
C LYS A 42 9.37 -18.04 -7.62
N GLU A 43 9.52 -17.88 -8.93
CA GLU A 43 9.22 -18.96 -9.88
C GLU A 43 10.13 -20.17 -9.65
N LYS A 44 11.41 -19.96 -9.36
CA LYS A 44 12.34 -21.03 -8.97
C LYS A 44 11.92 -21.74 -7.67
N GLU A 45 11.41 -20.98 -6.69
CA GLU A 45 10.86 -21.53 -5.43
C GLU A 45 9.60 -22.38 -5.69
N TRP A 46 8.66 -21.89 -6.51
CA TRP A 46 7.44 -22.64 -6.86
C TRP A 46 7.73 -23.89 -7.69
N ASP A 47 8.67 -23.83 -8.63
CA ASP A 47 9.15 -24.97 -9.41
C ASP A 47 9.76 -26.06 -8.52
N ALA A 48 10.55 -25.67 -7.53
CA ALA A 48 11.14 -26.59 -6.55
C ALA A 48 10.08 -27.27 -5.64
N LEU A 49 8.89 -26.67 -5.49
CA LEU A 49 7.80 -27.20 -4.66
C LEU A 49 6.77 -28.03 -5.45
N SER A 50 6.81 -28.03 -6.78
CA SER A 50 5.82 -28.70 -7.63
C SER A 50 6.46 -29.24 -8.91
N ASP A 51 6.45 -30.54 -9.09
CA ASP A 51 7.02 -31.23 -10.28
C ASP A 51 6.34 -30.81 -11.60
N ASP A 52 5.13 -30.27 -11.54
CA ASP A 52 4.33 -29.86 -12.71
C ASP A 52 4.25 -28.32 -12.85
N TYR A 53 5.14 -27.56 -12.20
CA TYR A 53 5.10 -26.11 -12.31
C TYR A 53 5.43 -25.62 -13.73
N ALA A 54 4.55 -24.81 -14.28
CA ALA A 54 4.79 -24.12 -15.54
C ALA A 54 5.20 -22.67 -15.28
N TYR A 55 6.37 -22.29 -15.72
CA TYR A 55 6.86 -20.92 -15.58
C TYR A 55 5.90 -19.92 -16.24
N ILE A 56 5.61 -18.86 -15.53
CA ILE A 56 4.70 -17.78 -15.97
C ILE A 56 5.41 -16.88 -16.99
N ILE A 57 6.64 -16.45 -16.64
CA ILE A 57 7.42 -15.62 -17.55
C ILE A 57 7.99 -16.53 -18.65
N PRO A 58 7.74 -16.19 -19.95
CA PRO A 58 8.25 -16.97 -21.07
C PRO A 58 9.77 -17.11 -21.09
N ASP A 59 10.25 -18.20 -21.64
CA ASP A 59 11.69 -18.45 -21.86
C ASP A 59 12.34 -17.27 -22.61
N GLY A 60 13.54 -16.89 -22.19
CA GLY A 60 14.30 -15.77 -22.72
C GLY A 60 13.92 -14.41 -22.10
N LEU A 61 12.83 -14.34 -21.31
CA LEU A 61 12.37 -13.11 -20.66
C LEU A 61 12.51 -13.11 -19.15
N ARG A 62 12.81 -14.27 -18.54
CA ARG A 62 13.08 -14.38 -17.08
C ARG A 62 14.34 -13.59 -16.75
N TRP A 63 14.39 -13.04 -15.55
CA TRP A 63 15.60 -12.33 -15.11
C TRP A 63 16.87 -13.17 -15.28
N SER A 64 16.83 -14.44 -14.93
CA SER A 64 17.93 -15.38 -15.07
C SER A 64 18.36 -15.64 -16.52
N ASP A 65 17.48 -15.44 -17.50
CA ASP A 65 17.82 -15.75 -18.91
C ASP A 65 18.70 -14.67 -19.56
N TRP A 66 18.57 -13.39 -19.16
CA TRP A 66 19.21 -12.26 -19.84
C TRP A 66 19.98 -11.32 -18.93
N ALA A 67 19.70 -11.34 -17.63
CA ALA A 67 20.20 -10.36 -16.66
C ALA A 67 21.21 -10.94 -15.67
N GLU A 68 21.19 -12.24 -15.40
CA GLU A 68 22.00 -12.87 -14.34
C GLU A 68 23.49 -12.95 -14.70
N ASP A 69 23.84 -13.10 -15.97
CA ASP A 69 25.22 -13.11 -16.43
C ASP A 69 25.80 -11.69 -16.44
N ASP A 70 26.86 -11.44 -15.68
CA ASP A 70 27.53 -10.14 -15.60
C ASP A 70 28.12 -9.68 -16.94
N GLU A 71 28.51 -10.62 -17.82
CA GLU A 71 29.00 -10.39 -19.18
C GLU A 71 27.89 -10.49 -20.25
N GLY A 72 26.62 -10.51 -19.83
CA GLY A 72 25.46 -10.61 -20.72
C GLY A 72 25.29 -9.41 -21.65
N ILE A 73 24.18 -9.39 -22.42
CA ILE A 73 23.87 -8.31 -23.37
C ILE A 73 24.01 -6.91 -22.76
N THR A 74 24.57 -5.97 -23.54
CA THR A 74 24.85 -4.59 -23.11
C THR A 74 24.70 -3.60 -24.27
N GLY A 75 24.91 -2.31 -24.04
CA GLY A 75 24.85 -1.29 -25.08
C GLY A 75 23.48 -1.22 -25.77
N ASP A 76 23.47 -0.90 -27.06
CA ASP A 76 22.24 -0.72 -27.84
C ASP A 76 21.42 -2.01 -27.94
N GLU A 77 22.05 -3.17 -27.90
CA GLU A 77 21.39 -4.49 -27.92
C GLU A 77 20.54 -4.68 -26.66
N LEU A 78 21.04 -4.31 -25.48
CA LEU A 78 20.27 -4.39 -24.24
C LEU A 78 19.08 -3.43 -24.24
N ILE A 79 19.27 -2.21 -24.74
CA ILE A 79 18.18 -1.23 -24.85
C ILE A 79 17.08 -1.73 -25.81
N ASP A 80 17.48 -2.26 -26.94
CA ASP A 80 16.55 -2.83 -27.93
C ASP A 80 15.80 -4.04 -27.35
N PHE A 81 16.50 -4.95 -26.70
CA PHE A 81 15.89 -6.10 -26.03
C PHE A 81 14.84 -5.67 -24.99
N VAL A 82 15.20 -4.74 -24.10
CA VAL A 82 14.27 -4.29 -23.04
C VAL A 82 13.05 -3.61 -23.65
N ASN A 83 13.23 -2.68 -24.59
CA ASN A 83 12.13 -1.88 -25.13
C ASN A 83 11.25 -2.66 -26.12
N ASN A 84 11.85 -3.42 -27.03
CA ASN A 84 11.19 -4.00 -28.20
C ASN A 84 10.90 -5.50 -28.05
N THR A 85 11.52 -6.18 -27.07
CA THR A 85 11.24 -7.59 -26.79
C THR A 85 10.56 -7.75 -25.42
N LEU A 86 11.23 -7.39 -24.33
CA LEU A 86 10.74 -7.61 -22.97
C LEU A 86 9.43 -6.85 -22.69
N PHE A 87 9.46 -5.51 -22.73
CA PHE A 87 8.28 -4.67 -22.44
C PHE A 87 7.17 -4.90 -23.46
N LYS A 88 7.54 -5.00 -24.74
CA LYS A 88 6.55 -5.23 -25.80
C LYS A 88 5.81 -6.56 -25.60
N THR A 89 6.52 -7.64 -25.28
CA THR A 89 5.90 -8.95 -25.04
C THR A 89 4.92 -8.90 -23.88
N PHE A 90 5.29 -8.29 -22.73
CA PHE A 90 4.39 -8.19 -21.60
C PHE A 90 3.17 -7.30 -21.87
N LYS A 91 3.33 -6.17 -22.56
CA LYS A 91 2.22 -5.28 -22.92
C LYS A 91 1.26 -5.91 -23.91
N ASP A 92 1.79 -6.57 -24.91
CA ASP A 92 1.00 -7.20 -26.00
C ASP A 92 0.52 -8.62 -25.64
N TRP A 93 0.81 -9.10 -24.43
CA TRP A 93 0.50 -10.47 -24.03
C TRP A 93 -1.00 -10.75 -24.10
N GLN A 94 -1.38 -11.72 -24.95
CA GLN A 94 -2.78 -12.09 -25.14
C GLN A 94 -3.18 -13.09 -24.06
N LEU A 95 -3.90 -12.60 -23.06
CA LEU A 95 -4.41 -13.37 -21.94
C LEU A 95 -5.93 -13.50 -22.05
N THR A 96 -6.45 -14.62 -21.53
CA THR A 96 -7.88 -14.95 -21.49
C THR A 96 -8.31 -15.11 -20.03
N GLU A 97 -9.61 -15.25 -19.76
CA GLU A 97 -10.13 -15.55 -18.42
C GLU A 97 -9.61 -16.88 -17.85
N ALA A 98 -9.13 -17.79 -18.70
CA ALA A 98 -8.53 -19.06 -18.31
C ALA A 98 -7.01 -18.99 -18.08
N SER A 99 -6.39 -17.83 -18.31
CA SER A 99 -4.95 -17.64 -18.09
C SER A 99 -4.62 -17.66 -16.61
N ASP A 100 -3.38 -18.06 -16.28
CA ASP A 100 -2.91 -18.04 -14.88
C ASP A 100 -3.04 -16.61 -14.31
N PRO A 101 -3.61 -16.45 -13.11
CA PRO A 101 -3.73 -15.15 -12.47
C PRO A 101 -2.39 -14.40 -12.30
N LYS A 102 -1.27 -15.12 -12.13
CA LYS A 102 0.06 -14.52 -12.06
C LYS A 102 0.48 -13.90 -13.40
N ALA A 103 0.12 -14.53 -14.54
CA ALA A 103 0.35 -13.96 -15.86
C ALA A 103 -0.43 -12.66 -16.05
N VAL A 104 -1.70 -12.62 -15.62
CA VAL A 104 -2.53 -11.42 -15.62
C VAL A 104 -1.89 -10.33 -14.76
N LEU A 105 -1.36 -10.68 -13.60
CA LEU A 105 -0.67 -9.77 -12.71
C LEU A 105 0.57 -9.18 -13.37
N VAL A 106 1.47 -10.01 -13.93
CA VAL A 106 2.68 -9.54 -14.64
C VAL A 106 2.31 -8.57 -15.75
N LYS A 107 1.34 -8.94 -16.58
CA LYS A 107 0.88 -8.05 -17.66
C LYS A 107 0.42 -6.69 -17.12
N SER A 108 -0.45 -6.68 -16.11
CA SER A 108 -1.00 -5.44 -15.54
C SER A 108 0.08 -4.51 -14.98
N LEU A 109 1.15 -5.06 -14.42
CA LEU A 109 2.27 -4.28 -13.89
C LEU A 109 3.10 -3.62 -14.99
N PHE A 110 3.17 -4.23 -16.18
CA PHE A 110 3.94 -3.71 -17.29
C PHE A 110 3.14 -2.79 -18.23
N GLU A 111 1.81 -2.79 -18.18
CA GLU A 111 0.98 -1.94 -19.07
C GLU A 111 1.39 -0.48 -19.02
N ASP A 112 1.59 0.09 -17.84
CA ASP A 112 1.96 1.48 -17.62
C ASP A 112 3.42 1.68 -17.16
N SER A 113 4.25 0.63 -17.27
CA SER A 113 5.67 0.72 -16.97
C SER A 113 6.48 1.13 -18.20
N TYR A 114 7.58 1.84 -17.95
CA TYR A 114 8.48 2.33 -18.99
C TYR A 114 9.94 2.12 -18.60
N ASN A 115 10.77 1.87 -19.62
CA ASN A 115 12.21 1.96 -19.47
C ASN A 115 12.65 3.40 -19.74
N TYR A 116 13.22 4.06 -18.75
CA TYR A 116 13.71 5.43 -18.87
C TYR A 116 15.18 5.49 -19.29
N MET A 117 15.97 4.46 -19.01
CA MET A 117 17.41 4.45 -19.34
C MET A 117 17.64 4.37 -20.85
N LYS A 118 18.61 5.16 -21.32
CA LYS A 118 19.03 5.24 -22.73
C LYS A 118 20.40 4.60 -22.98
N SER A 119 21.21 4.41 -21.94
CA SER A 119 22.51 3.77 -22.04
C SER A 119 22.44 2.32 -21.59
N GLY A 120 22.55 1.37 -22.50
CA GLY A 120 22.57 -0.05 -22.17
C GLY A 120 23.83 -0.45 -21.37
N THR A 121 24.93 0.28 -21.51
CA THR A 121 26.12 0.07 -20.68
C THR A 121 25.87 0.44 -19.23
N LEU A 122 25.23 1.58 -18.96
CA LEU A 122 24.83 1.97 -17.61
C LEU A 122 23.74 1.04 -17.08
N MET A 123 22.79 0.61 -17.92
CA MET A 123 21.77 -0.35 -17.53
C MET A 123 22.38 -1.69 -17.13
N ARG A 124 23.36 -2.22 -17.88
CA ARG A 124 24.10 -3.44 -17.49
C ARG A 124 24.78 -3.26 -16.13
N SER A 125 25.41 -2.10 -15.91
CA SER A 125 26.02 -1.81 -14.62
C SER A 125 25.02 -1.79 -13.47
N VAL A 126 23.79 -1.28 -13.70
CA VAL A 126 22.68 -1.33 -12.73
C VAL A 126 22.27 -2.79 -12.47
N ILE A 127 22.06 -3.58 -13.52
CA ILE A 127 21.68 -5.00 -13.43
C ILE A 127 22.71 -5.79 -12.62
N ASN A 128 24.00 -5.61 -12.91
CA ASN A 128 25.08 -6.29 -12.20
C ASN A 128 25.09 -5.90 -10.71
N LYS A 129 24.78 -4.64 -10.38
CA LYS A 129 24.63 -4.23 -8.98
C LYS A 129 23.40 -4.86 -8.31
N LEU A 130 22.30 -5.00 -9.03
CA LEU A 130 21.11 -5.70 -8.50
C LEU A 130 21.37 -7.20 -8.29
N ASN A 131 22.23 -7.80 -9.09
CA ASN A 131 22.61 -9.21 -8.92
C ASN A 131 23.43 -9.49 -7.64
N GLU A 132 24.00 -8.47 -7.01
CA GLU A 132 24.59 -8.59 -5.68
C GLU A 132 23.57 -8.86 -4.57
N ILE A 133 22.25 -8.65 -4.82
CA ILE A 133 21.18 -8.91 -3.88
C ILE A 133 20.65 -10.33 -4.12
N ASP A 134 20.71 -11.16 -3.08
CA ASP A 134 20.27 -12.55 -3.12
C ASP A 134 18.93 -12.69 -2.39
N PHE A 135 17.82 -12.78 -3.15
CA PHE A 135 16.47 -12.92 -2.59
C PHE A 135 16.16 -14.32 -2.05
N ASP A 136 16.99 -15.31 -2.34
CA ASP A 136 16.81 -16.67 -1.82
C ASP A 136 17.22 -16.75 -0.33
N LYS A 137 18.02 -15.81 0.15
CA LYS A 137 18.39 -15.72 1.56
C LYS A 137 17.31 -15.00 2.37
N ALA A 138 16.80 -15.66 3.40
CA ALA A 138 15.81 -15.07 4.31
C ALA A 138 16.28 -13.73 4.94
N SER A 139 17.60 -13.62 5.24
CA SER A 139 18.20 -12.37 5.73
C SER A 139 18.08 -11.22 4.74
N ASP A 140 18.24 -11.50 3.45
CA ASP A 140 18.21 -10.48 2.41
C ASP A 140 16.76 -10.07 2.08
N ARG A 141 15.79 -10.97 2.23
CA ARG A 141 14.35 -10.64 2.13
C ARG A 141 13.90 -9.68 3.23
N HIS A 142 14.27 -9.91 4.49
CA HIS A 142 13.97 -8.99 5.58
C HIS A 142 14.65 -7.64 5.42
N LEU A 143 15.90 -7.66 4.98
CA LEU A 143 16.66 -6.46 4.73
C LEU A 143 16.13 -5.68 3.51
N PHE A 144 15.55 -6.38 2.52
CA PHE A 144 14.89 -5.75 1.39
C PHE A 144 13.62 -4.98 1.80
N ASN A 145 12.87 -5.46 2.78
CA ASN A 145 11.75 -4.70 3.33
C ASN A 145 12.19 -3.35 3.89
N ASP A 146 13.30 -3.31 4.62
CA ASP A 146 13.87 -2.05 5.14
C ASP A 146 14.32 -1.11 4.03
N ILE A 147 14.86 -1.66 2.94
CA ILE A 147 15.31 -0.88 1.78
C ILE A 147 14.13 -0.40 0.98
N TYR A 148 13.14 -1.25 0.78
CA TYR A 148 11.91 -0.90 0.12
C TYR A 148 11.22 0.25 0.85
N GLU A 149 11.14 0.20 2.18
CA GLU A 149 10.70 1.31 3.03
C GLU A 149 11.55 2.58 2.80
N ASN A 150 12.86 2.46 2.61
CA ASN A 150 13.73 3.60 2.33
C ASN A 150 13.53 4.14 0.90
N ILE A 151 13.38 3.27 -0.10
CA ILE A 151 13.00 3.67 -1.48
C ILE A 151 11.68 4.43 -1.45
N LEU A 152 10.71 3.94 -0.69
CA LEU A 152 9.42 4.61 -0.51
C LEU A 152 9.58 5.99 0.16
N LYS A 153 10.42 6.11 1.19
CA LYS A 153 10.73 7.39 1.83
C LYS A 153 11.42 8.37 0.87
N ASP A 154 12.29 7.88 0.00
CA ASP A 154 12.98 8.70 -0.99
C ASP A 154 12.04 9.18 -2.11
N LEU A 155 11.13 8.33 -2.59
CA LEU A 155 10.04 8.70 -3.51
C LEU A 155 9.20 9.85 -2.99
N GLN A 156 8.90 9.79 -1.74
CA GLN A 156 8.06 10.72 -1.04
C GLN A 156 8.74 12.10 -0.89
N SER A 157 10.05 12.14 -0.74
CA SER A 157 10.81 13.39 -0.69
C SER A 157 10.89 14.10 -2.04
N ALA A 158 10.56 13.43 -3.15
CA ALA A 158 10.59 13.98 -4.51
C ALA A 158 9.37 14.83 -4.91
N GLY A 159 8.43 15.07 -3.99
CA GLY A 159 7.43 16.14 -4.15
C GLY A 159 6.20 15.81 -4.99
N ASN A 160 5.79 14.56 -5.12
CA ASN A 160 4.49 14.22 -5.68
C ASN A 160 3.38 14.53 -4.67
N SER A 161 2.75 15.69 -4.85
CA SER A 161 1.63 16.15 -4.04
C SER A 161 0.45 15.16 -4.16
N GLY A 162 0.09 14.51 -3.05
CA GLY A 162 -1.08 13.65 -2.93
C GLY A 162 -0.82 12.20 -2.54
N GLU A 163 0.42 11.74 -2.53
CA GLU A 163 0.76 10.38 -2.11
C GLU A 163 1.28 10.39 -0.68
N TYR A 164 0.40 10.19 0.29
CA TYR A 164 0.77 10.14 1.69
C TYR A 164 1.11 8.72 2.12
N TYR A 165 2.38 8.51 2.42
CA TYR A 165 2.83 7.30 3.10
C TYR A 165 2.34 7.34 4.55
N THR A 166 1.69 6.28 4.98
CA THR A 166 1.34 6.13 6.40
C THR A 166 2.53 5.56 7.15
N PRO A 167 3.04 6.25 8.18
CA PRO A 167 4.14 5.74 8.97
C PRO A 167 3.83 4.34 9.54
N ARG A 168 4.81 3.43 9.49
CA ARG A 168 4.66 2.05 9.96
C ARG A 168 4.11 1.93 11.38
N PRO A 169 4.53 2.77 12.35
CA PRO A 169 3.92 2.77 13.68
C PRO A 169 2.41 3.01 13.68
N VAL A 170 1.92 3.91 12.81
CA VAL A 170 0.48 4.21 12.69
C VAL A 170 -0.26 3.04 12.06
N THR A 171 0.25 2.47 10.97
CA THR A 171 -0.37 1.30 10.32
C THR A 171 -0.43 0.11 11.28
N GLN A 172 0.65 -0.16 12.00
CA GLN A 172 0.70 -1.25 12.97
C GLN A 172 -0.27 -1.04 14.13
N PHE A 173 -0.33 0.18 14.69
CA PHE A 173 -1.30 0.50 15.74
C PHE A 173 -2.74 0.29 15.27
N MET A 174 -3.09 0.78 14.08
CA MET A 174 -4.44 0.62 13.54
C MET A 174 -4.79 -0.86 13.31
N VAL A 175 -3.86 -1.64 12.77
CA VAL A 175 -4.04 -3.09 12.59
C VAL A 175 -4.21 -3.80 13.94
N ASP A 176 -3.36 -3.49 14.93
CA ASP A 176 -3.45 -4.10 16.26
C ASP A 176 -4.81 -3.81 16.93
N MET A 177 -5.34 -2.59 16.78
CA MET A 177 -6.61 -2.20 17.39
C MET A 177 -7.83 -2.77 16.67
N VAL A 178 -7.79 -2.88 15.35
CA VAL A 178 -8.84 -3.53 14.54
C VAL A 178 -8.79 -5.05 14.71
N ASN A 179 -7.60 -5.61 14.93
CA ASN A 179 -7.33 -7.01 15.23
C ASN A 179 -7.94 -7.98 14.20
N PRO A 180 -7.44 -8.00 12.96
CA PRO A 180 -7.87 -8.95 11.94
C PRO A 180 -7.75 -10.40 12.39
N GLN A 181 -8.74 -11.24 12.05
CA GLN A 181 -8.74 -12.67 12.34
C GLN A 181 -8.59 -13.46 11.03
N LEU A 182 -7.92 -14.61 11.12
CA LEU A 182 -7.75 -15.48 9.97
C LEU A 182 -9.12 -15.94 9.43
N GLY A 183 -9.30 -15.85 8.11
CA GLY A 183 -10.59 -16.08 7.43
C GLY A 183 -11.36 -14.80 7.14
N GLU A 184 -11.00 -13.67 7.71
CA GLU A 184 -11.54 -12.35 7.35
C GLU A 184 -10.80 -11.77 6.14
N GLN A 185 -11.52 -10.99 5.34
CA GLN A 185 -10.96 -10.23 4.22
C GLN A 185 -10.62 -8.81 4.66
N VAL A 186 -9.36 -8.42 4.48
CA VAL A 186 -8.84 -7.08 4.77
C VAL A 186 -8.65 -6.34 3.46
N LEU A 187 -9.31 -5.20 3.32
CA LEU A 187 -9.22 -4.33 2.13
C LEU A 187 -8.59 -2.99 2.48
N ASP A 188 -7.64 -2.58 1.65
CA ASP A 188 -7.22 -1.18 1.52
C ASP A 188 -7.51 -0.70 0.10
N PHE A 189 -8.43 0.22 -0.07
CA PHE A 189 -8.85 0.71 -1.39
C PHE A 189 -8.10 1.98 -1.85
N ALA A 190 -7.05 2.37 -1.13
CA ALA A 190 -6.04 3.36 -1.50
C ALA A 190 -4.68 2.87 -0.98
N CYS A 191 -4.30 1.64 -1.39
CA CYS A 191 -3.28 0.88 -0.66
C CYS A 191 -1.86 1.44 -0.82
N GLY A 192 -1.63 2.33 -1.78
CA GLY A 192 -0.31 2.90 -2.00
C GLY A 192 0.71 1.77 -2.20
N THR A 193 1.69 1.74 -1.34
CA THR A 193 2.77 0.75 -1.35
C THR A 193 2.50 -0.48 -0.46
N GLY A 194 1.28 -0.59 0.07
CA GLY A 194 0.83 -1.76 0.82
C GLY A 194 1.14 -1.74 2.32
N GLY A 195 1.39 -0.57 2.91
CA GLY A 195 1.74 -0.46 4.32
C GLY A 195 0.75 -1.13 5.28
N PHE A 196 -0.55 -0.86 5.13
CA PHE A 196 -1.60 -1.53 5.92
C PHE A 196 -1.69 -3.02 5.60
N LEU A 197 -1.62 -3.37 4.31
CA LEU A 197 -1.78 -4.75 3.86
C LEU A 197 -0.67 -5.66 4.39
N VAL A 198 0.57 -5.18 4.39
CA VAL A 198 1.70 -5.93 4.97
C VAL A 198 1.57 -6.05 6.49
N CYS A 199 1.19 -4.98 7.21
CA CYS A 199 0.93 -5.06 8.64
C CYS A 199 -0.17 -6.08 8.97
N ALA A 200 -1.28 -6.05 8.23
CA ALA A 200 -2.38 -7.00 8.39
C ALA A 200 -1.94 -8.44 8.08
N LEU A 201 -1.16 -8.63 7.02
CA LEU A 201 -0.59 -9.93 6.66
C LEU A 201 0.30 -10.49 7.77
N GLU A 202 1.22 -9.67 8.31
CA GLU A 202 2.10 -10.08 9.42
C GLU A 202 1.31 -10.39 10.69
N HIS A 203 0.22 -9.67 10.94
CA HIS A 203 -0.69 -9.92 12.06
C HIS A 203 -1.42 -11.26 11.90
N LEU A 204 -1.99 -11.52 10.72
CA LEU A 204 -2.69 -12.76 10.40
C LEU A 204 -1.76 -13.97 10.35
N ARG A 205 -0.53 -13.82 9.88
CA ARG A 205 0.46 -14.89 9.79
C ARG A 205 0.78 -15.54 11.14
N LYS A 206 0.69 -14.79 12.23
CA LYS A 206 0.86 -15.32 13.60
C LYS A 206 -0.23 -16.32 14.01
N GLN A 207 -1.35 -16.33 13.27
CA GLN A 207 -2.51 -17.21 13.52
C GLN A 207 -2.49 -18.46 12.63
N VAL A 208 -1.53 -18.56 11.69
CA VAL A 208 -1.39 -19.70 10.76
C VAL A 208 -0.72 -20.86 11.47
N HIS A 209 -1.37 -22.02 11.49
CA HIS A 209 -0.88 -23.23 12.14
C HIS A 209 -0.81 -24.46 11.21
N ASN A 210 -1.44 -24.40 10.03
CA ASN A 210 -1.51 -25.50 9.07
C ASN A 210 -1.68 -25.00 7.64
N ILE A 211 -1.69 -25.93 6.68
CA ILE A 211 -1.78 -25.64 5.22
C ILE A 211 -3.12 -24.95 4.87
N ASP A 212 -4.21 -25.31 5.53
CA ASP A 212 -5.51 -24.70 5.21
C ASP A 212 -5.59 -23.26 5.75
N ASP A 213 -4.95 -22.98 6.87
CA ASP A 213 -4.76 -21.62 7.37
C ASP A 213 -3.94 -20.78 6.38
N GLU A 214 -2.85 -21.33 5.83
CA GLU A 214 -2.05 -20.65 4.80
C GLU A 214 -2.86 -20.35 3.55
N LYS A 215 -3.70 -21.27 3.08
CA LYS A 215 -4.62 -21.04 1.95
C LYS A 215 -5.63 -19.90 2.23
N GLN A 216 -6.07 -19.76 3.48
CA GLN A 216 -6.93 -18.66 3.88
C GLN A 216 -6.15 -17.34 3.88
N LEU A 217 -4.95 -17.34 4.46
CA LEU A 217 -4.06 -16.17 4.47
C LEU A 217 -3.81 -15.62 3.07
N GLN A 218 -3.53 -16.50 2.09
CA GLN A 218 -3.28 -16.14 0.68
C GLN A 218 -4.45 -15.35 0.03
N LYS A 219 -5.66 -15.45 0.58
CA LYS A 219 -6.88 -14.80 0.07
C LYS A 219 -7.38 -13.66 0.95
N SER A 220 -6.74 -13.43 2.09
CA SER A 220 -7.23 -12.47 3.09
C SER A 220 -6.92 -11.02 2.75
N ILE A 221 -5.91 -10.76 1.91
CA ILE A 221 -5.39 -9.41 1.66
C ILE A 221 -5.82 -8.92 0.28
N LEU A 222 -6.57 -7.83 0.27
CA LEU A 222 -7.11 -7.20 -0.94
C LEU A 222 -6.68 -5.73 -1.00
N GLY A 223 -6.34 -5.23 -2.19
CA GLY A 223 -6.00 -3.83 -2.37
C GLY A 223 -6.45 -3.25 -3.70
N VAL A 224 -6.57 -1.94 -3.73
CA VAL A 224 -6.78 -1.17 -4.97
C VAL A 224 -5.83 0.03 -4.95
N GLU A 225 -5.12 0.23 -6.05
CA GLU A 225 -4.24 1.38 -6.21
C GLU A 225 -4.40 1.98 -7.61
N LYS A 226 -4.60 3.31 -7.66
CA LYS A 226 -4.83 4.04 -8.92
C LYS A 226 -3.54 4.27 -9.72
N LYS A 227 -2.40 4.41 -9.04
CA LYS A 227 -1.13 4.79 -9.68
C LYS A 227 -0.26 3.57 -9.97
N PRO A 228 0.35 3.50 -11.18
CA PRO A 228 1.13 2.33 -11.60
C PRO A 228 2.30 2.00 -10.68
N LEU A 229 3.08 3.01 -10.29
CA LEU A 229 4.28 2.80 -9.50
C LEU A 229 3.98 2.27 -8.09
N PRO A 230 3.10 2.88 -7.28
CA PRO A 230 2.69 2.31 -5.99
C PRO A 230 2.04 0.93 -6.13
N HIS A 231 1.24 0.69 -7.18
CA HIS A 231 0.66 -0.62 -7.48
C HIS A 231 1.73 -1.70 -7.65
N MET A 232 2.76 -1.45 -8.48
CA MET A 232 3.87 -2.38 -8.65
C MET A 232 4.66 -2.58 -7.35
N LEU A 233 4.86 -1.50 -6.59
CA LEU A 233 5.53 -1.55 -5.31
C LEU A 233 4.75 -2.41 -4.29
N CYS A 234 3.45 -2.21 -4.15
CA CYS A 234 2.59 -2.99 -3.27
C CYS A 234 2.60 -4.47 -3.65
N THR A 235 2.44 -4.77 -4.93
CA THR A 235 2.45 -6.14 -5.45
C THR A 235 3.77 -6.85 -5.15
N THR A 236 4.90 -6.21 -5.45
CA THR A 236 6.24 -6.76 -5.17
C THR A 236 6.44 -7.01 -3.68
N ASN A 237 5.99 -6.08 -2.85
CA ASN A 237 6.07 -6.18 -1.39
C ASN A 237 5.31 -7.41 -0.87
N LEU A 238 4.10 -7.65 -1.35
CA LEU A 238 3.31 -8.82 -0.96
C LEU A 238 3.92 -10.14 -1.43
N ILE A 239 4.50 -10.18 -2.65
CA ILE A 239 5.24 -11.35 -3.14
C ILE A 239 6.42 -11.67 -2.22
N LEU A 240 7.18 -10.66 -1.82
CA LEU A 240 8.29 -10.80 -0.86
C LEU A 240 7.83 -11.31 0.51
N HIS A 241 6.58 -11.01 0.90
CA HIS A 241 5.95 -11.54 2.10
C HIS A 241 5.22 -12.88 1.87
N ASN A 242 5.57 -13.61 0.82
CA ASN A 242 5.03 -14.94 0.47
C ASN A 242 3.52 -14.94 0.19
N ILE A 243 2.99 -13.92 -0.44
CA ILE A 243 1.70 -13.97 -1.12
C ILE A 243 1.95 -14.31 -2.59
N ASP A 244 1.60 -15.51 -3.00
CA ASP A 244 1.93 -16.05 -4.32
C ASP A 244 1.18 -15.34 -5.46
N ASN A 245 -0.02 -14.87 -5.18
CA ASN A 245 -0.85 -14.13 -6.14
C ASN A 245 -1.53 -12.94 -5.45
N PRO A 246 -0.80 -11.81 -5.26
CA PRO A 246 -1.35 -10.61 -4.67
C PRO A 246 -2.62 -10.12 -5.36
N GLN A 247 -3.69 -9.93 -4.60
CA GLN A 247 -4.96 -9.45 -5.12
C GLN A 247 -5.03 -7.92 -5.03
N ILE A 248 -4.15 -7.28 -5.78
CA ILE A 248 -4.06 -5.82 -5.86
C ILE A 248 -4.52 -5.37 -7.24
N LYS A 249 -5.60 -4.62 -7.28
CA LYS A 249 -6.14 -4.08 -8.54
C LYS A 249 -5.51 -2.74 -8.86
N HIS A 250 -5.06 -2.59 -10.10
CA HIS A 250 -4.68 -1.29 -10.65
C HIS A 250 -5.93 -0.60 -11.17
N ASP A 251 -6.56 0.23 -10.35
CA ASP A 251 -7.87 0.83 -10.65
C ASP A 251 -8.16 2.05 -9.75
N ASN A 252 -9.14 2.86 -10.15
CA ASN A 252 -9.69 3.91 -9.31
C ASN A 252 -10.86 3.38 -8.48
N SER A 253 -10.68 3.25 -7.17
CA SER A 253 -11.72 2.78 -6.24
C SER A 253 -13.00 3.62 -6.29
N LEU A 254 -12.92 4.90 -6.63
CA LEU A 254 -14.06 5.83 -6.74
C LEU A 254 -14.73 5.80 -8.12
N GLY A 255 -14.19 5.03 -9.07
CA GLY A 255 -14.64 4.99 -10.46
C GLY A 255 -15.96 4.26 -10.71
N TYR A 256 -16.58 3.67 -9.69
CA TYR A 256 -17.78 2.85 -9.84
C TYR A 256 -18.90 3.29 -8.91
N PRO A 257 -20.19 3.24 -9.37
CA PRO A 257 -21.31 3.62 -8.55
C PRO A 257 -21.42 2.77 -7.29
N VAL A 258 -21.40 3.41 -6.12
CA VAL A 258 -21.49 2.70 -4.82
C VAL A 258 -22.79 1.91 -4.65
N LYS A 259 -23.87 2.29 -5.36
CA LYS A 259 -25.15 1.56 -5.39
C LYS A 259 -25.05 0.16 -6.03
N ASP A 260 -24.02 -0.08 -6.85
CA ASP A 260 -23.84 -1.33 -7.58
C ASP A 260 -23.02 -2.36 -6.76
N ILE A 261 -22.52 -1.98 -5.59
CA ILE A 261 -21.81 -2.86 -4.66
C ILE A 261 -22.79 -3.90 -4.10
N LYS A 262 -22.54 -5.16 -4.44
CA LYS A 262 -23.34 -6.32 -4.02
C LYS A 262 -22.83 -6.89 -2.68
N PRO A 263 -23.63 -7.68 -1.96
CA PRO A 263 -23.18 -8.33 -0.72
C PRO A 263 -21.85 -9.12 -0.86
N LYS A 264 -21.63 -9.77 -2.00
CA LYS A 264 -20.38 -10.53 -2.29
C LYS A 264 -19.14 -9.63 -2.49
N ASP A 265 -19.34 -8.34 -2.73
CA ASP A 265 -18.27 -7.36 -2.97
C ASP A 265 -17.87 -6.64 -1.68
N LYS A 266 -18.54 -6.97 -0.56
CA LYS A 266 -18.27 -6.41 0.76
C LYS A 266 -17.22 -7.23 1.48
N VAL A 267 -16.49 -6.57 2.37
CA VAL A 267 -15.37 -7.16 3.13
C VAL A 267 -15.59 -7.03 4.63
N ASP A 268 -14.83 -7.80 5.39
CA ASP A 268 -14.93 -7.83 6.86
C ASP A 268 -14.19 -6.65 7.49
N ILE A 269 -13.05 -6.29 6.92
CA ILE A 269 -12.17 -5.27 7.47
C ILE A 269 -11.74 -4.29 6.39
N ILE A 270 -11.75 -3.01 6.74
CA ILE A 270 -11.16 -1.94 5.92
C ILE A 270 -10.15 -1.17 6.77
N LEU A 271 -8.93 -1.07 6.25
CA LEU A 271 -7.84 -0.29 6.85
C LEU A 271 -7.28 0.60 5.76
N THR A 272 -7.38 1.91 5.90
CA THR A 272 -7.03 2.79 4.79
C THR A 272 -6.62 4.20 5.23
N ASN A 273 -5.75 4.82 4.44
CA ASN A 273 -5.38 6.22 4.53
C ASN A 273 -5.60 6.86 3.15
N PRO A 274 -6.80 7.38 2.86
CA PRO A 274 -7.09 8.00 1.58
C PRO A 274 -6.29 9.29 1.37
N PRO A 275 -6.05 9.73 0.12
CA PRO A 275 -5.38 10.99 -0.17
C PRO A 275 -6.10 12.19 0.47
N PHE A 276 -5.34 13.09 1.13
CA PHE A 276 -5.86 14.30 1.76
C PHE A 276 -5.81 15.49 0.81
N GLY A 277 -6.86 16.32 0.81
CA GLY A 277 -6.90 17.56 0.04
C GLY A 277 -6.88 17.37 -1.48
N GLY A 278 -7.05 16.15 -1.96
CA GLY A 278 -7.23 15.85 -3.36
C GLY A 278 -8.62 16.27 -3.83
N ILE A 279 -8.69 16.70 -5.10
CA ILE A 279 -9.94 16.93 -5.81
C ILE A 279 -10.00 15.88 -6.91
N GLU A 280 -11.08 15.09 -6.94
CA GLU A 280 -11.28 14.09 -7.98
C GLU A 280 -11.65 14.74 -9.32
N GLU A 281 -11.42 13.98 -10.38
CA GLU A 281 -11.82 14.33 -11.74
C GLU A 281 -13.33 14.53 -11.84
N ASP A 282 -13.76 15.41 -12.73
CA ASP A 282 -15.19 15.70 -12.96
C ASP A 282 -15.94 14.41 -13.35
N GLY A 283 -17.07 14.19 -12.70
CA GLY A 283 -17.94 13.03 -12.91
C GLY A 283 -17.72 11.86 -11.94
N ILE A 284 -16.61 11.83 -11.19
CA ILE A 284 -16.40 10.81 -10.14
C ILE A 284 -17.47 10.93 -9.05
N GLU A 285 -17.85 12.14 -8.68
CA GLU A 285 -18.90 12.41 -7.69
C GLU A 285 -20.28 11.85 -8.09
N ASP A 286 -20.52 11.59 -9.39
CA ASP A 286 -21.76 10.99 -9.88
C ASP A 286 -21.93 9.51 -9.50
N ASN A 287 -20.86 8.85 -9.09
CA ASN A 287 -20.87 7.49 -8.56
C ASN A 287 -21.47 7.41 -7.15
N PHE A 288 -21.76 8.54 -6.53
CA PHE A 288 -22.24 8.64 -5.14
C PHE A 288 -23.68 9.21 -5.08
N PRO A 289 -24.46 8.87 -4.04
CA PRO A 289 -25.78 9.47 -3.83
C PRO A 289 -25.74 11.00 -3.74
N ALA A 290 -26.79 11.66 -4.19
CA ALA A 290 -26.83 13.11 -4.36
C ALA A 290 -26.47 13.92 -3.09
N ASN A 291 -26.83 13.42 -1.91
CA ASN A 291 -26.54 14.05 -0.62
C ASN A 291 -25.09 13.87 -0.13
N TYR A 292 -24.30 13.01 -0.81
CA TYR A 292 -22.88 12.77 -0.51
C TYR A 292 -21.96 13.20 -1.66
N LYS A 293 -22.48 13.88 -2.67
CA LYS A 293 -21.68 14.37 -3.79
C LYS A 293 -20.76 15.49 -3.34
N THR A 294 -19.48 15.25 -3.46
CA THR A 294 -18.39 16.19 -3.22
C THR A 294 -17.23 15.84 -4.14
N LYS A 295 -16.33 16.77 -4.35
CA LYS A 295 -15.07 16.52 -5.07
C LYS A 295 -13.90 16.21 -4.11
N GLU A 296 -14.13 16.31 -2.80
CA GLU A 296 -13.09 16.01 -1.82
C GLU A 296 -12.87 14.50 -1.72
N THR A 297 -11.68 14.05 -2.08
CA THR A 297 -11.31 12.64 -2.18
C THR A 297 -11.53 11.88 -0.87
N ALA A 298 -11.08 12.42 0.27
CA ALA A 298 -11.18 11.74 1.56
C ALA A 298 -12.64 11.49 1.99
N ASP A 299 -13.54 12.41 1.69
CA ASP A 299 -14.98 12.29 1.98
C ASP A 299 -15.61 11.16 1.15
N LEU A 300 -15.30 11.10 -0.15
CA LEU A 300 -15.78 10.04 -1.04
C LEU A 300 -15.28 8.66 -0.60
N PHE A 301 -14.03 8.55 -0.15
CA PHE A 301 -13.49 7.31 0.39
C PHE A 301 -14.19 6.87 1.67
N LEU A 302 -14.57 7.77 2.55
CA LEU A 302 -15.36 7.41 3.73
C LEU A 302 -16.76 6.92 3.34
N VAL A 303 -17.39 7.54 2.34
CA VAL A 303 -18.68 7.04 1.82
C VAL A 303 -18.49 5.65 1.22
N LEU A 304 -17.47 5.43 0.39
CA LEU A 304 -17.14 4.12 -0.18
C LEU A 304 -16.93 3.06 0.91
N LEU A 305 -16.21 3.39 1.99
CA LEU A 305 -16.02 2.51 3.15
C LEU A 305 -17.37 2.04 3.72
N MET A 306 -18.30 2.97 3.94
CA MET A 306 -19.61 2.65 4.49
C MET A 306 -20.43 1.69 3.61
N TYR A 307 -20.24 1.73 2.29
CA TYR A 307 -20.90 0.80 1.36
C TYR A 307 -20.18 -0.54 1.24
N LYS A 308 -18.85 -0.56 1.35
CA LYS A 308 -18.01 -1.76 1.19
C LYS A 308 -17.93 -2.65 2.43
N LEU A 309 -18.17 -2.10 3.62
CA LEU A 309 -18.10 -2.88 4.86
C LEU A 309 -19.32 -3.79 4.98
N ASN A 310 -19.12 -5.07 5.33
CA ASN A 310 -20.19 -6.03 5.54
C ASN A 310 -20.97 -5.76 6.86
N GLN A 311 -21.96 -6.60 7.19
CA GLN A 311 -22.85 -6.36 8.33
C GLN A 311 -22.20 -6.60 9.71
N THR A 312 -21.10 -7.31 9.76
CA THR A 312 -20.31 -7.58 10.97
C THR A 312 -18.92 -6.96 10.89
N GLY A 313 -18.70 -6.12 9.86
CA GLY A 313 -17.40 -5.57 9.56
C GLY A 313 -17.02 -4.41 10.47
N ARG A 314 -15.71 -4.19 10.54
CA ARG A 314 -15.09 -3.10 11.27
C ARG A 314 -13.99 -2.45 10.43
N ALA A 315 -13.69 -1.20 10.74
CA ALA A 315 -12.74 -0.44 9.95
C ALA A 315 -11.95 0.56 10.78
N ALA A 316 -10.78 0.93 10.25
CA ALA A 316 -10.10 2.13 10.68
C ALA A 316 -9.65 2.95 9.47
N ILE A 317 -9.87 4.26 9.55
CA ILE A 317 -9.54 5.21 8.48
C ILE A 317 -8.82 6.43 9.04
N VAL A 318 -7.82 6.90 8.32
CA VAL A 318 -7.13 8.17 8.63
C VAL A 318 -7.84 9.31 7.92
N LEU A 319 -8.25 10.32 8.66
CA LEU A 319 -8.91 11.51 8.11
C LEU A 319 -8.30 12.81 8.68
N PRO A 320 -8.22 13.88 7.88
CA PRO A 320 -7.78 15.18 8.35
C PRO A 320 -8.82 15.86 9.25
N ASP A 321 -8.38 16.80 10.09
CA ASP A 321 -9.25 17.60 10.96
C ASP A 321 -10.40 18.26 10.18
N GLY A 322 -10.16 18.69 8.95
CA GLY A 322 -11.15 19.33 8.09
C GLY A 322 -12.41 18.49 7.82
N PHE A 323 -12.35 17.16 7.98
CA PHE A 323 -13.53 16.32 7.91
C PHE A 323 -14.42 16.49 9.16
N LEU A 324 -13.83 16.41 10.35
CA LEU A 324 -14.55 16.44 11.62
C LEU A 324 -15.26 17.79 11.84
N PHE A 325 -14.61 18.89 11.46
CA PHE A 325 -15.11 20.26 11.65
C PHE A 325 -15.85 20.84 10.45
N GLY A 326 -15.96 20.07 9.35
CA GLY A 326 -16.62 20.55 8.13
C GLY A 326 -18.16 20.45 8.20
N GLU A 327 -18.83 21.33 7.44
CA GLU A 327 -20.29 21.43 7.32
C GLU A 327 -20.78 20.98 5.93
N GLY A 328 -22.08 21.07 5.69
CA GLY A 328 -22.70 20.76 4.40
C GLY A 328 -22.70 19.28 4.08
N VAL A 329 -22.05 18.87 2.99
CA VAL A 329 -21.98 17.45 2.59
C VAL A 329 -21.34 16.60 3.69
N LYS A 330 -20.34 17.14 4.39
CA LYS A 330 -19.70 16.45 5.52
C LYS A 330 -20.66 16.17 6.66
N THR A 331 -21.61 17.08 6.94
CA THR A 331 -22.68 16.83 7.92
C THR A 331 -23.51 15.62 7.54
N ALA A 332 -23.98 15.54 6.28
CA ALA A 332 -24.78 14.41 5.81
C ALA A 332 -23.98 13.07 5.87
N ILE A 333 -22.68 13.10 5.56
CA ILE A 333 -21.81 11.92 5.68
C ILE A 333 -21.66 11.51 7.15
N LYS A 334 -21.44 12.46 8.06
CA LYS A 334 -21.33 12.21 9.51
C LYS A 334 -22.66 11.66 10.08
N GLU A 335 -23.81 12.19 9.68
CA GLU A 335 -25.12 11.66 10.09
C GLU A 335 -25.29 10.19 9.69
N LYS A 336 -24.93 9.83 8.45
CA LYS A 336 -24.96 8.44 8.00
C LYS A 336 -23.98 7.57 8.81
N LEU A 337 -22.75 8.05 9.00
CA LEU A 337 -21.74 7.35 9.78
C LEU A 337 -22.24 7.04 11.19
N LEU A 338 -22.78 8.03 11.91
CA LEU A 338 -23.22 7.88 13.29
C LEU A 338 -24.51 7.04 13.43
N SER A 339 -25.38 7.01 12.41
CA SER A 339 -26.64 6.25 12.43
C SER A 339 -26.50 4.79 12.03
N GLU A 340 -25.58 4.46 11.11
CA GLU A 340 -25.42 3.11 10.56
C GLU A 340 -24.16 2.39 11.05
N PHE A 341 -23.27 3.12 11.73
CA PHE A 341 -22.02 2.61 12.29
C PHE A 341 -21.83 3.08 13.72
N ASN A 342 -21.18 2.25 14.51
CA ASN A 342 -20.66 2.60 15.82
C ASN A 342 -19.24 3.17 15.66
N LEU A 343 -19.13 4.50 15.53
CA LEU A 343 -17.85 5.21 15.62
C LEU A 343 -17.45 5.27 17.09
N HIS A 344 -16.76 4.26 17.56
CA HIS A 344 -16.50 4.07 18.98
C HIS A 344 -15.23 4.75 19.50
N THR A 345 -14.28 5.11 18.62
CA THR A 345 -13.01 5.73 19.03
C THR A 345 -12.45 6.63 17.93
N ILE A 346 -12.00 7.81 18.34
CA ILE A 346 -11.20 8.72 17.53
C ILE A 346 -9.87 8.97 18.26
N VAL A 347 -8.75 8.62 17.64
CA VAL A 347 -7.41 8.93 18.14
C VAL A 347 -6.86 10.12 17.36
N ARG A 348 -6.66 11.24 18.01
CA ARG A 348 -6.07 12.44 17.42
C ARG A 348 -4.55 12.34 17.44
N LEU A 349 -3.93 12.47 16.27
CA LEU A 349 -2.49 12.49 16.13
C LEU A 349 -1.95 13.92 16.16
N PRO A 350 -0.82 14.18 16.81
CA PRO A 350 -0.19 15.49 16.83
C PRO A 350 0.40 15.86 15.46
N ASN A 351 0.74 17.12 15.31
CA ASN A 351 1.33 17.64 14.08
C ASN A 351 2.65 16.94 13.73
N GLY A 352 2.87 16.75 12.44
CA GLY A 352 4.13 16.24 11.88
C GLY A 352 4.25 14.72 11.83
N VAL A 353 3.25 13.94 12.27
CA VAL A 353 3.24 12.47 12.13
C VAL A 353 3.45 12.06 10.67
N PHE A 354 2.87 12.80 9.74
CA PHE A 354 3.01 12.58 8.30
C PHE A 354 4.08 13.46 7.64
N ALA A 355 5.03 14.02 8.41
CA ALA A 355 6.13 14.77 7.84
C ALA A 355 7.06 13.90 6.99
N PRO A 356 7.60 14.42 5.87
CA PRO A 356 7.54 15.79 5.38
C PRO A 356 6.32 16.13 4.51
N TYR A 357 5.33 15.23 4.36
CA TYR A 357 4.28 15.32 3.34
C TYR A 357 3.20 16.35 3.66
N THR A 358 2.77 16.36 4.91
CA THR A 358 1.77 17.31 5.38
C THR A 358 2.02 17.69 6.85
N GLY A 359 1.70 18.96 7.16
CA GLY A 359 1.59 19.43 8.53
C GLY A 359 0.15 19.44 9.05
N ILE A 360 -0.80 18.82 8.30
CA ILE A 360 -2.20 18.76 8.71
C ILE A 360 -2.33 17.77 9.86
N ASN A 361 -3.06 18.15 10.91
CA ASN A 361 -3.44 17.23 11.97
C ASN A 361 -4.40 16.18 11.42
N THR A 362 -4.22 14.96 11.87
CA THR A 362 -4.99 13.81 11.41
C THR A 362 -5.61 13.05 12.57
N ASN A 363 -6.70 12.36 12.27
CA ASN A 363 -7.44 11.55 13.21
C ASN A 363 -7.56 10.13 12.70
N LEU A 364 -7.41 9.16 13.59
CA LEU A 364 -7.67 7.75 13.32
C LEU A 364 -9.09 7.46 13.81
N LEU A 365 -10.00 7.16 12.91
CA LEU A 365 -11.38 6.82 13.22
C LEU A 365 -11.54 5.31 13.22
N PHE A 366 -12.01 4.75 14.33
CA PHE A 366 -12.29 3.32 14.49
C PHE A 366 -13.78 3.10 14.60
N LEU A 367 -14.31 2.27 13.71
CA LEU A 367 -15.75 2.05 13.57
C LEU A 367 -16.09 0.60 13.21
N GLU A 368 -17.31 0.21 13.54
CA GLU A 368 -17.90 -1.07 13.19
C GLU A 368 -19.36 -0.90 12.81
N ARG A 369 -20.01 -1.92 12.26
CA ARG A 369 -21.46 -1.84 12.01
C ARG A 369 -22.23 -1.69 13.31
N GLY A 370 -23.22 -0.79 13.32
CA GLY A 370 -24.06 -0.48 14.48
C GLY A 370 -24.54 0.95 14.46
N THR A 371 -24.88 1.47 15.63
CA THR A 371 -25.26 2.86 15.82
C THR A 371 -24.38 3.46 16.91
N THR A 372 -23.82 4.62 16.65
CA THR A 372 -22.99 5.34 17.63
C THR A 372 -23.87 5.85 18.77
N GLN A 373 -23.49 5.50 20.02
CA GLN A 373 -24.12 6.01 21.23
C GLN A 373 -23.22 6.99 21.96
N GLU A 374 -21.95 6.67 22.05
CA GLU A 374 -20.91 7.49 22.67
C GLU A 374 -19.60 7.29 21.89
N ILE A 375 -18.72 8.29 21.93
CA ILE A 375 -17.44 8.27 21.24
C ILE A 375 -16.34 8.47 22.27
N TRP A 376 -15.31 7.63 22.22
CA TRP A 376 -14.09 7.85 22.94
C TRP A 376 -13.13 8.67 22.09
N PHE A 377 -12.64 9.75 22.65
CA PHE A 377 -11.54 10.54 22.11
C PHE A 377 -10.26 10.20 22.87
N TYR A 378 -9.19 10.04 22.13
CA TYR A 378 -7.85 9.89 22.68
C TYR A 378 -6.89 10.85 21.96
N GLU A 379 -6.17 11.67 22.71
CA GLU A 379 -5.16 12.57 22.17
C GLU A 379 -3.77 11.96 22.39
N HIS A 380 -3.13 11.54 21.28
CA HIS A 380 -1.77 11.00 21.32
C HIS A 380 -0.79 12.07 21.79
N GLN A 381 -0.05 11.77 22.84
CA GLN A 381 0.87 12.73 23.45
C GLN A 381 2.25 12.69 22.77
N LEU A 382 2.82 13.87 22.54
CA LEU A 382 4.20 13.96 22.07
C LEU A 382 5.17 13.51 23.16
N PRO A 383 6.28 12.83 22.80
CA PRO A 383 7.36 12.55 23.74
C PRO A 383 7.90 13.83 24.39
N GLU A 384 8.41 13.67 25.61
CA GLU A 384 8.99 14.81 26.36
C GLU A 384 10.07 15.52 25.52
N GLY A 385 9.96 16.85 25.45
CA GLY A 385 10.88 17.71 24.70
C GLY A 385 10.61 17.78 23.18
N TYR A 386 9.57 17.10 22.66
CA TYR A 386 9.12 17.27 21.28
C TYR A 386 8.11 18.41 21.19
N LYS A 387 8.23 19.23 20.12
CA LYS A 387 7.21 20.22 19.74
C LYS A 387 6.28 19.69 18.64
N ASN A 388 6.80 18.79 17.82
CA ASN A 388 6.13 18.09 16.73
C ASN A 388 7.02 16.96 16.24
N TYR A 389 6.47 16.01 15.50
CA TYR A 389 7.27 15.06 14.74
C TYR A 389 7.88 15.69 13.49
N THR A 390 8.97 15.12 12.99
CA THR A 390 9.68 15.58 11.80
C THR A 390 10.26 14.38 11.04
N LYS A 391 10.74 14.59 9.82
CA LYS A 391 11.45 13.53 9.06
C LYS A 391 12.62 12.92 9.84
N THR A 392 13.32 13.70 10.67
CA THR A 392 14.48 13.24 11.46
C THR A 392 14.11 12.74 12.87
N LYS A 393 12.89 13.04 13.31
CA LYS A 393 12.31 12.57 14.58
C LYS A 393 10.89 12.04 14.30
N PRO A 394 10.76 10.91 13.59
CA PRO A 394 9.45 10.34 13.28
C PRO A 394 8.83 9.69 14.50
N ILE A 395 7.52 9.49 14.46
CA ILE A 395 6.79 8.69 15.45
C ILE A 395 7.31 7.26 15.49
N LYS A 396 7.32 6.63 16.67
CA LYS A 396 7.76 5.26 16.90
C LYS A 396 6.63 4.39 17.40
N LEU A 397 6.76 3.08 17.23
CA LEU A 397 5.71 2.12 17.60
C LEU A 397 5.49 2.04 19.13
N ASP A 398 6.56 2.12 19.90
CA ASP A 398 6.52 2.10 21.38
C ASP A 398 5.79 3.31 21.97
N GLU A 399 5.64 4.38 21.22
CA GLU A 399 4.86 5.56 21.65
C GLU A 399 3.34 5.30 21.71
N PHE A 400 2.85 4.22 21.07
CA PHE A 400 1.44 3.79 21.13
C PHE A 400 1.13 2.82 22.29
N GLU A 401 2.08 2.47 23.14
CA GLU A 401 1.84 1.50 24.21
C GLU A 401 0.82 2.00 25.25
N ALA A 402 0.76 3.32 25.49
CA ALA A 402 -0.24 3.92 26.36
C ALA A 402 -1.66 3.77 25.82
N GLU A 403 -1.86 4.00 24.53
CA GLU A 403 -3.13 3.81 23.83
C GLU A 403 -3.57 2.36 23.82
N LYS A 404 -2.65 1.42 23.53
CA LYS A 404 -2.93 -0.01 23.53
C LYS A 404 -3.35 -0.50 24.90
N ALA A 405 -2.66 -0.07 25.95
CA ALA A 405 -3.03 -0.39 27.34
C ALA A 405 -4.39 0.19 27.71
N TRP A 406 -4.65 1.44 27.34
CA TRP A 406 -5.93 2.11 27.55
C TRP A 406 -7.08 1.42 26.80
N TRP A 407 -6.83 0.94 25.57
CA TRP A 407 -7.84 0.32 24.71
C TRP A 407 -8.55 -0.86 25.36
N SER A 408 -7.81 -1.66 26.15
CA SER A 408 -8.32 -2.84 26.82
C SER A 408 -9.19 -2.53 28.06
N ALA A 409 -9.02 -1.34 28.65
CA ALA A 409 -9.70 -0.94 29.89
C ALA A 409 -10.02 0.57 29.86
N ARG A 410 -10.80 0.96 28.86
CA ARG A 410 -11.15 2.35 28.57
C ARG A 410 -11.69 3.09 29.78
N LYS A 411 -11.05 4.16 30.16
CA LYS A 411 -11.45 5.08 31.21
C LYS A 411 -11.01 6.49 30.87
N GLU A 412 -11.64 7.48 31.46
CA GLU A 412 -11.21 8.87 31.32
C GLU A 412 -9.87 9.09 31.97
N THR A 413 -9.00 9.82 31.28
CA THR A 413 -7.65 10.22 31.69
C THR A 413 -7.39 11.63 31.18
N ASP A 414 -6.21 12.19 31.45
CA ASP A 414 -5.81 13.50 30.90
C ASP A 414 -5.72 13.48 29.36
N SER A 415 -5.53 12.31 28.73
CA SER A 415 -5.43 12.13 27.28
C SER A 415 -6.66 11.48 26.65
N ALA A 416 -7.61 10.97 27.43
CA ALA A 416 -8.77 10.25 26.93
C ALA A 416 -10.06 10.64 27.65
N TRP A 417 -11.12 10.92 26.87
CA TRP A 417 -12.43 11.28 27.42
C TRP A 417 -13.57 10.73 26.55
N LYS A 418 -14.75 10.64 27.14
CA LYS A 418 -15.98 10.38 26.43
C LYS A 418 -16.57 11.68 25.91
N GLY A 419 -16.88 11.71 24.64
CA GLY A 419 -17.61 12.81 24.02
C GLY A 419 -19.02 12.41 23.59
N SER A 420 -19.85 13.41 23.46
CA SER A 420 -21.18 13.22 22.89
C SER A 420 -21.13 13.14 21.36
N ILE A 421 -22.17 12.56 20.77
CA ILE A 421 -22.34 12.53 19.30
C ILE A 421 -22.34 13.95 18.72
N ASP A 422 -22.82 14.94 19.48
CA ASP A 422 -22.93 16.34 19.04
C ASP A 422 -21.54 17.00 18.84
N GLU A 423 -20.48 16.45 19.43
CA GLU A 423 -19.11 16.94 19.21
C GLU A 423 -18.54 16.59 17.83
N VAL A 424 -19.18 15.63 17.13
CA VAL A 424 -18.78 15.21 15.77
C VAL A 424 -19.74 15.74 14.71
N LYS A 425 -21.00 16.01 15.07
CA LYS A 425 -22.00 16.59 14.15
C LYS A 425 -21.63 18.02 13.76
#